data_d71cce52a1bb88d68c71ffb2a6594640
#
_entry.id   d71cce52a1bb88d68c71ffb2a6594640
#
_cell.length_a   1.000
_cell.length_b   1.000
_cell.length_c   1.000
_cell.angle_alpha   90.00
_cell.angle_beta   90.00
_cell.angle_gamma   90.00
#
_symmetry.space_group_name_H-M   'P 1'
#
loop_
_entity.id
_entity.type
_entity.pdbx_description
1 polymer ?
#
loop_
_entity_poly.entity_id
_entity_poly.type
_entity_poly.pdbx_seq_one_letter_code
_entity_poly.pdbx_strand_id
1 'polypeptide(L)' 'MKLIVLNLPRDLNEQSLAFFFKKIGDIKSCTVVIDKYTKISKGFGFVEMTSNYDGEMAIKELHGTKIGKNKIRIKQSTDR' A
#
# COMPACT_ATOMS: atom_id res chain seq x y z
N MET A 1 12.45 -1.90 0.34
CA MET A 1 11.69 -1.97 1.61
C MET A 1 10.26 -2.40 1.33
N LYS A 2 9.80 -3.39 2.04
CA LYS A 2 8.43 -3.88 1.88
C LYS A 2 7.53 -3.22 2.93
N LEU A 3 6.40 -2.71 2.46
CA LEU A 3 5.44 -1.99 3.29
C LEU A 3 4.12 -2.72 3.30
N ILE A 4 3.44 -2.71 4.45
CA ILE A 4 2.06 -3.14 4.52
C ILE A 4 1.18 -1.90 4.62
N VAL A 5 0.14 -1.85 3.80
CA VAL A 5 -0.78 -0.71 3.74
C VAL A 5 -2.14 -1.18 4.22
N LEU A 6 -2.62 -0.58 5.30
CA LEU A 6 -3.83 -1.01 6.00
C LEU A 6 -4.95 -0.01 5.80
N ASN A 7 -6.17 -0.49 6.03
CA ASN A 7 -7.39 0.32 5.98
C ASN A 7 -7.67 0.89 4.58
N LEU A 8 -7.40 0.08 3.56
CA LEU A 8 -7.69 0.48 2.19
C LEU A 8 -9.19 0.37 1.90
N PRO A 9 -9.73 1.27 1.05
CA PRO A 9 -11.09 1.07 0.55
C PRO A 9 -11.19 -0.26 -0.19
N ARG A 10 -12.34 -0.92 -0.03
CA ARG A 10 -12.53 -2.25 -0.60
C ARG A 10 -12.59 -2.25 -2.12
N ASP A 11 -12.88 -1.13 -2.74
CA ASP A 11 -12.95 -1.00 -4.19
C ASP A 11 -11.64 -0.51 -4.81
N LEU A 12 -10.61 -0.31 -4.01
CA LEU A 12 -9.32 0.14 -4.50
C LEU A 12 -8.57 -1.03 -5.15
N ASN A 13 -8.06 -0.81 -6.37
CA ASN A 13 -7.30 -1.84 -7.07
C ASN A 13 -5.80 -1.56 -6.97
N GLU A 14 -5.01 -2.50 -7.50
CA GLU A 14 -3.56 -2.41 -7.41
C GLU A 14 -3.00 -1.23 -8.19
N GLN A 15 -3.59 -0.90 -9.31
CA GLN A 15 -3.13 0.24 -10.10
C GLN A 15 -3.29 1.54 -9.35
N SER A 16 -4.42 1.70 -8.68
CA SER A 16 -4.67 2.90 -7.88
C SER A 16 -3.72 2.99 -6.70
N LEU A 17 -3.50 1.86 -6.02
CA LEU A 17 -2.55 1.83 -4.90
C LEU A 17 -1.15 2.19 -5.37
N ALA A 18 -0.71 1.59 -6.47
CA ALA A 18 0.62 1.86 -7.02
C ALA A 18 0.77 3.33 -7.41
N PHE A 19 -0.30 3.94 -7.90
CA PHE A 19 -0.27 5.34 -8.32
C PHE A 19 0.17 6.25 -7.18
N PHE A 20 -0.36 6.02 -5.98
CA PHE A 20 0.01 6.85 -4.84
C PHE A 20 1.47 6.68 -4.46
N PHE A 21 2.00 5.47 -4.55
CA PHE A 21 3.38 5.20 -4.15
C PHE A 21 4.39 5.58 -5.23
N LYS A 22 4.00 5.57 -6.50
CA LYS A 22 4.91 5.97 -7.57
C LYS A 22 5.31 7.43 -7.48
N LYS A 23 4.49 8.25 -6.84
CA LYS A 23 4.83 9.65 -6.63
C LYS A 23 6.01 9.82 -5.67
N ILE A 24 6.26 8.80 -4.86
CA ILE A 24 7.35 8.83 -3.88
C ILE A 24 8.65 8.30 -4.49
N GLY A 25 8.54 7.22 -5.25
CA GLY A 25 9.71 6.60 -5.86
C GLY A 25 9.34 5.34 -6.61
N ASP A 26 10.35 4.60 -7.03
CA ASP A 26 10.14 3.39 -7.82
C ASP A 26 9.57 2.26 -6.98
N ILE A 27 8.63 1.55 -7.57
CA ILE A 27 7.95 0.42 -6.94
C ILE A 27 8.46 -0.86 -7.57
N LYS A 28 8.85 -1.81 -6.73
CA LYS A 28 9.25 -3.14 -7.18
C LYS A 28 8.04 -4.05 -7.34
N SER A 29 7.09 -3.97 -6.42
CA SER A 29 5.87 -4.76 -6.51
C SER A 29 4.75 -4.08 -5.73
N CYS A 30 3.51 -4.41 -6.10
CA CYS A 30 2.33 -3.86 -5.45
C CYS A 30 1.22 -4.89 -5.53
N THR A 31 0.65 -5.25 -4.39
CA THR A 31 -0.38 -6.27 -4.31
C THR A 31 -1.49 -5.81 -3.36
N VAL A 32 -2.73 -5.94 -3.79
CA VAL A 32 -3.90 -5.79 -2.91
C VAL A 32 -4.39 -7.19 -2.60
N VAL A 33 -4.53 -7.51 -1.30
CA VAL A 33 -4.94 -8.84 -0.88
C VAL A 33 -6.43 -9.00 -1.09
N ILE A 34 -6.81 -10.04 -1.82
CA ILE A 34 -8.19 -10.32 -2.20
C ILE A 34 -8.63 -11.61 -1.51
N ASP A 35 -9.85 -11.60 -0.97
CA ASP A 35 -10.43 -12.82 -0.42
C ASP A 35 -10.69 -13.80 -1.56
N LYS A 36 -10.20 -15.03 -1.43
CA LYS A 36 -10.26 -15.96 -2.54
C LYS A 36 -11.67 -16.51 -2.80
N TYR A 37 -12.54 -16.39 -1.84
CA TYR A 37 -13.92 -16.88 -2.03
C TYR A 37 -14.84 -15.79 -2.55
N THR A 38 -14.82 -14.62 -1.94
CA THR A 38 -15.71 -13.52 -2.33
C THR A 38 -15.15 -12.68 -3.46
N LYS A 39 -13.83 -12.75 -3.69
CA LYS A 39 -13.13 -11.91 -4.67
C LYS A 39 -13.14 -10.43 -4.32
N ILE A 40 -13.41 -10.13 -3.06
CA ILE A 40 -13.45 -8.76 -2.56
C ILE A 40 -12.16 -8.48 -1.81
N SER A 41 -11.64 -7.27 -1.94
CA SER A 41 -10.43 -6.85 -1.24
C SER A 41 -10.62 -6.99 0.26
N LYS A 42 -9.59 -7.49 0.94
CA LYS A 42 -9.59 -7.57 2.40
C LYS A 42 -9.29 -6.22 3.06
N GLY A 43 -9.03 -5.18 2.27
CA GLY A 43 -8.80 -3.85 2.81
C GLY A 43 -7.35 -3.59 3.18
N PHE A 44 -6.42 -4.40 2.68
CA PHE A 44 -5.00 -4.13 2.88
C PHE A 44 -4.19 -4.69 1.73
N GLY A 45 -2.95 -4.25 1.65
CA GLY A 45 -2.07 -4.72 0.59
C GLY A 45 -0.62 -4.51 0.96
N PHE A 46 0.25 -4.86 0.02
CA PHE A 46 1.70 -4.72 0.20
C PHE A 46 2.27 -3.95 -0.98
N VAL A 47 3.22 -3.07 -0.66
CA VAL A 47 3.98 -2.33 -1.68
C VAL A 47 5.45 -2.49 -1.34
N GLU A 48 6.24 -2.94 -2.32
CA GLU A 48 7.68 -3.02 -2.13
C GLU A 48 8.35 -1.92 -2.92
N MET A 49 9.04 -1.02 -2.21
CA MET A 49 9.81 0.06 -2.81
C MET A 49 11.22 -0.43 -3.10
N THR A 50 11.84 0.13 -4.15
CA THR A 50 13.16 -0.34 -4.55
C THR A 50 14.26 0.12 -3.60
N SER A 51 14.05 1.21 -2.87
CA SER A 51 15.05 1.69 -1.91
C SER A 51 14.45 1.87 -0.54
N ASN A 52 15.29 1.76 0.48
CA ASN A 52 14.85 2.01 1.85
C ASN A 52 14.47 3.46 2.07
N TYR A 53 15.19 4.37 1.43
CA TYR A 53 14.88 5.79 1.54
C TYR A 53 13.45 6.07 1.05
N ASP A 54 13.11 5.55 -0.12
CA ASP A 54 11.78 5.76 -0.69
C ASP A 54 10.71 5.08 0.16
N GLY A 55 11.03 3.92 0.74
CA GLY A 55 10.09 3.26 1.65
C GLY A 55 9.80 4.09 2.88
N GLU A 56 10.83 4.67 3.48
CA GLU A 56 10.65 5.53 4.64
C GLU A 56 9.90 6.79 4.29
N MET A 57 10.18 7.37 3.12
CA MET A 57 9.45 8.54 2.66
C MET A 57 7.98 8.22 2.42
N ALA A 58 7.68 7.05 1.89
CA ALA A 58 6.30 6.65 1.67
C ALA A 58 5.54 6.55 3.00
N ILE A 59 6.17 5.99 4.03
CA ILE A 59 5.55 5.94 5.34
C ILE A 59 5.29 7.36 5.84
N LYS A 60 6.29 8.21 5.74
CA LYS A 60 6.20 9.58 6.26
C LYS A 60 5.14 10.39 5.52
N GLU A 61 5.11 10.29 4.19
CA GLU A 61 4.28 11.16 3.37
C GLU A 61 2.85 10.65 3.20
N LEU A 62 2.67 9.34 3.19
CA LEU A 62 1.38 8.76 2.86
C LEU A 62 0.62 8.19 4.05
N HIS A 63 1.30 7.90 5.17
CA HIS A 63 0.62 7.39 6.35
C HIS A 63 -0.40 8.41 6.85
N GLY A 64 -1.63 7.96 7.05
CA GLY A 64 -2.72 8.83 7.48
C GLY A 64 -3.40 9.57 6.36
N THR A 65 -2.96 9.36 5.11
CA THR A 65 -3.60 9.97 3.97
C THR A 65 -4.98 9.38 3.78
N LYS A 66 -5.93 10.24 3.45
CA LYS A 66 -7.30 9.78 3.22
C LYS A 66 -7.47 9.37 1.78
N ILE A 67 -7.87 8.14 1.55
CA ILE A 67 -8.21 7.63 0.23
C ILE A 67 -9.68 7.27 0.28
N GLY A 68 -10.50 7.95 -0.54
CA GLY A 68 -11.93 7.80 -0.42
C GLY A 68 -12.37 8.27 0.95
N LYS A 69 -12.96 7.39 1.74
CA LYS A 69 -13.39 7.71 3.10
C LYS A 69 -12.46 7.14 4.17
N ASN A 70 -11.39 6.48 3.76
CA ASN A 70 -10.52 5.75 4.68
C ASN A 70 -9.19 6.47 4.85
N LYS A 71 -8.72 6.53 6.08
CA LYS A 71 -7.35 6.97 6.35
C LYS A 71 -6.46 5.75 6.35
N ILE A 72 -5.55 5.66 5.40
CA ILE A 72 -4.69 4.51 5.28
C ILE A 72 -3.59 4.56 6.32
N ARG A 73 -3.08 3.39 6.68
CA ARG A 73 -1.98 3.24 7.61
C ARG A 73 -0.88 2.46 6.93
N ILE A 74 0.35 2.92 7.06
CA ILE A 74 1.48 2.29 6.40
C ILE A 74 2.51 1.93 7.44
N LYS A 75 2.98 0.69 7.39
CA LYS A 75 4.03 0.20 8.26
C LYS A 75 5.04 -0.56 7.45
N GLN A 76 6.28 -0.60 7.93
CA GLN A 76 7.25 -1.49 7.34
C GLN A 76 6.85 -2.93 7.65
N SER A 77 6.81 -3.75 6.62
CA SER A 77 6.56 -5.18 6.80
C SER A 77 7.89 -5.86 7.13
N THR A 78 7.91 -6.58 8.22
CA THR A 78 9.11 -7.33 8.62
C THR A 78 9.00 -8.77 8.18
N ASP A 79 8.54 -8.94 6.99
CA ASP A 79 8.35 -10.24 6.38
C ASP A 79 9.68 -11.01 6.30
N ARG A 80 9.61 -12.27 6.54
CA ARG A 80 10.79 -13.11 6.54
C ARG A 80 10.63 -14.30 5.68
#